data_80b79d8e2c1a7bc4698957043275f676
#
_entry.id   80b79d8e2c1a7bc4698957043275f676
#
_cell.length_a   1.000
_cell.length_b   1.000
_cell.length_c   1.000
_cell.angle_alpha   90.00
_cell.angle_beta   90.00
_cell.angle_gamma   90.00
#
_symmetry.space_group_name_H-M   'P 1'
#
loop_
_entity.id
_entity.type
_entity.pdbx_description
1 polymer ?
#
loop_
_entity_poly.entity_id
_entity_poly.type
_entity_poly.pdbx_seq_one_letter_code
_entity_poly.pdbx_strand_id
1 'polypeptide(L)'
;QKILPVSRILLGGALESPGAEVTPGVLSALAVPVSTKNPDPYEISGQLQGRRLALAKWIVDPRNPLTARSVVNRVWQHHFGKPLAGNPNNFGSKGAKPTHLGLLDWLAADFMEHGWKLKRLHRMIMLSATYRQSGSHPRLDKLKNEDSDNSLFAYHLPRRLTAEEMRDSLLVATGELSHVQGGFPVMPEINMEVALQPRMIQFSLSPAYQPSRTPGERNRRTIY
;
A
#
# COMPACT_ATOMS: atom_id res chain seq x y z
N GLN A 1 -21.23 -29.94 1.34
CA GLN A 1 -20.18 -29.17 2.05
C GLN A 1 -18.84 -29.59 1.48
N LYS A 2 -18.05 -28.62 1.03
CA LYS A 2 -16.70 -28.90 0.54
C LYS A 2 -15.82 -29.17 1.77
N ILE A 3 -15.40 -30.41 1.94
CA ILE A 3 -14.45 -30.77 3.01
C ILE A 3 -13.13 -30.10 2.68
N LEU A 4 -12.66 -29.24 3.58
CA LEU A 4 -11.36 -28.58 3.42
C LEU A 4 -10.25 -29.58 3.78
N PRO A 5 -9.13 -29.57 3.04
CA PRO A 5 -7.99 -30.39 3.42
C PRO A 5 -7.44 -29.92 4.78
N VAL A 6 -6.93 -30.88 5.55
CA VAL A 6 -6.24 -30.62 6.81
C VAL A 6 -4.97 -29.81 6.52
N SER A 7 -4.80 -28.70 7.22
CA SER A 7 -3.59 -27.88 7.13
C SER A 7 -2.56 -28.35 8.16
N ARG A 8 -1.29 -28.48 7.76
CA ARG A 8 -0.18 -28.92 8.61
C ARG A 8 1.00 -27.97 8.51
N ILE A 9 1.75 -27.84 9.60
CA ILE A 9 3.05 -27.18 9.56
C ILE A 9 3.98 -28.05 8.70
N LEU A 10 4.67 -27.43 7.75
CA LEU A 10 5.67 -28.11 6.95
C LEU A 10 7.04 -27.95 7.60
N LEU A 11 7.62 -29.05 8.05
CA LEU A 11 8.95 -29.02 8.69
C LEU A 11 10.02 -28.62 7.67
N GLY A 12 10.75 -27.56 7.97
CA GLY A 12 11.74 -27.00 7.03
C GLY A 12 11.14 -26.45 5.73
N GLY A 13 9.81 -26.29 5.63
CA GLY A 13 9.10 -25.86 4.41
C GLY A 13 8.91 -26.97 3.37
N ALA A 14 9.30 -28.21 3.66
CA ALA A 14 9.21 -29.31 2.73
C ALA A 14 7.79 -29.92 2.71
N LEU A 15 7.21 -30.06 1.54
CA LEU A 15 5.85 -30.63 1.35
C LEU A 15 5.77 -32.09 1.79
N GLU A 16 6.88 -32.81 1.70
CA GLU A 16 7.02 -34.24 2.05
C GLU A 16 7.20 -34.45 3.56
N SER A 17 7.35 -33.40 4.35
CA SER A 17 7.57 -33.48 5.80
C SER A 17 6.44 -32.76 6.57
N PRO A 18 5.19 -33.30 6.53
CA PRO A 18 4.07 -32.71 7.25
C PRO A 18 4.24 -32.92 8.75
N GLY A 19 4.21 -31.85 9.52
CA GLY A 19 4.25 -31.84 10.97
C GLY A 19 2.87 -31.78 11.60
N ALA A 20 2.74 -31.05 12.72
CA ALA A 20 1.52 -30.92 13.46
C ALA A 20 0.39 -30.29 12.64
N GLU A 21 -0.83 -30.75 12.90
CA GLU A 21 -2.04 -30.14 12.36
C GLU A 21 -2.26 -28.76 12.94
N VAL A 22 -2.72 -27.82 12.11
CA VAL A 22 -3.01 -26.45 12.52
C VAL A 22 -4.41 -26.04 12.08
N THR A 23 -5.05 -25.29 12.93
CA THR A 23 -6.34 -24.65 12.67
C THR A 23 -6.13 -23.23 12.14
N PRO A 24 -7.08 -22.70 11.34
CA PRO A 24 -7.03 -21.31 10.93
C PRO A 24 -7.10 -20.38 12.15
N GLY A 25 -6.26 -19.36 12.17
CA GLY A 25 -6.22 -18.43 13.28
C GLY A 25 -5.69 -17.05 12.88
N VAL A 26 -5.71 -16.14 13.84
CA VAL A 26 -5.09 -14.81 13.76
C VAL A 26 -3.87 -14.75 14.66
N LEU A 27 -3.08 -13.68 14.53
CA LEU A 27 -1.84 -13.51 15.29
C LEU A 27 -2.16 -13.26 16.80
N SER A 28 -1.94 -14.28 17.61
CA SER A 28 -2.10 -14.20 19.08
C SER A 28 -1.19 -13.17 19.74
N ALA A 29 -0.03 -12.92 19.15
CA ALA A 29 0.93 -11.92 19.64
C ALA A 29 0.36 -10.49 19.72
N LEU A 30 -0.72 -10.19 19.00
CA LEU A 30 -1.39 -8.88 19.08
C LEU A 30 -2.41 -8.78 20.20
N ALA A 31 -2.72 -9.88 20.89
CA ALA A 31 -3.73 -9.96 21.95
C ALA A 31 -5.13 -9.45 21.53
N VAL A 32 -5.46 -9.54 20.24
CA VAL A 32 -6.77 -9.17 19.67
C VAL A 32 -7.52 -10.45 19.32
N PRO A 33 -8.48 -10.90 20.15
CA PRO A 33 -9.23 -12.13 19.94
C PRO A 33 -10.24 -11.99 18.80
N VAL A 34 -10.47 -13.08 18.06
CA VAL A 34 -11.55 -13.19 17.05
C VAL A 34 -12.88 -13.56 17.71
N SER A 35 -12.81 -14.37 18.77
CA SER A 35 -13.97 -14.87 19.51
C SER A 35 -13.62 -15.07 20.96
N THR A 36 -14.54 -14.70 21.85
CA THR A 36 -14.43 -15.00 23.30
C THR A 36 -15.13 -16.30 23.67
N LYS A 37 -15.77 -16.96 22.70
CA LYS A 37 -16.57 -18.19 22.93
C LYS A 37 -15.80 -19.48 22.64
N ASN A 38 -14.67 -19.38 21.92
CA ASN A 38 -13.83 -20.54 21.60
C ASN A 38 -12.81 -20.79 22.72
N PRO A 39 -12.39 -22.04 22.96
CA PRO A 39 -11.29 -22.35 23.88
C PRO A 39 -10.00 -21.60 23.51
N ASP A 40 -9.69 -21.50 22.23
CA ASP A 40 -8.67 -20.59 21.71
C ASP A 40 -9.35 -19.34 21.13
N PRO A 41 -9.17 -18.17 21.77
CA PRO A 41 -9.81 -16.92 21.32
C PRO A 41 -9.27 -16.40 19.99
N TYR A 42 -8.15 -16.92 19.51
CA TYR A 42 -7.51 -16.53 18.26
C TYR A 42 -7.85 -17.45 17.10
N GLU A 43 -8.50 -18.57 17.37
CA GLU A 43 -8.92 -19.53 16.36
C GLU A 43 -10.13 -19.02 15.54
N ILE A 44 -10.03 -19.12 14.22
CA ILE A 44 -11.12 -18.90 13.29
C ILE A 44 -11.81 -20.25 13.01
N SER A 45 -13.14 -20.26 12.91
CA SER A 45 -13.92 -21.46 12.64
C SER A 45 -13.32 -22.33 11.53
N GLY A 46 -13.24 -23.62 11.75
CA GLY A 46 -12.80 -24.63 10.77
C GLY A 46 -13.67 -24.68 9.50
N GLN A 47 -14.90 -24.19 9.55
CA GLN A 47 -15.78 -24.14 8.39
C GLN A 47 -15.37 -23.01 7.43
N LEU A 48 -15.48 -23.28 6.12
CA LEU A 48 -15.13 -22.29 5.08
C LEU A 48 -15.97 -21.02 5.20
N GLN A 49 -17.25 -21.18 5.53
CA GLN A 49 -18.19 -20.08 5.68
C GLN A 49 -17.81 -19.20 6.89
N GLY A 50 -17.69 -17.92 6.66
CA GLY A 50 -17.40 -16.93 7.72
C GLY A 50 -15.91 -16.68 8.00
N ARG A 51 -14.96 -17.51 7.54
CA ARG A 51 -13.51 -17.31 7.76
C ARG A 51 -13.02 -15.95 7.28
N ARG A 52 -13.37 -15.60 6.04
CA ARG A 52 -12.94 -14.31 5.44
C ARG A 52 -13.53 -13.12 6.19
N LEU A 53 -14.80 -13.25 6.63
CA LEU A 53 -15.45 -12.21 7.42
C LEU A 53 -14.82 -12.06 8.80
N ALA A 54 -14.48 -13.17 9.46
CA ALA A 54 -13.80 -13.15 10.77
C ALA A 54 -12.43 -12.48 10.66
N LEU A 55 -11.64 -12.84 9.65
CA LEU A 55 -10.35 -12.18 9.38
C LEU A 55 -10.52 -10.70 9.05
N ALA A 56 -11.49 -10.35 8.20
CA ALA A 56 -11.76 -8.95 7.86
C ALA A 56 -12.12 -8.12 9.08
N LYS A 57 -12.97 -8.63 9.98
CA LYS A 57 -13.31 -7.96 11.22
C LYS A 57 -12.09 -7.78 12.13
N TRP A 58 -11.24 -8.80 12.23
CA TRP A 58 -10.01 -8.71 13.01
C TRP A 58 -9.02 -7.70 12.44
N ILE A 59 -8.87 -7.62 11.10
CA ILE A 59 -8.01 -6.64 10.44
C ILE A 59 -8.43 -5.21 10.78
N VAL A 60 -9.72 -4.92 10.79
CA VAL A 60 -10.25 -3.56 11.06
C VAL A 60 -10.60 -3.32 12.52
N ASP A 61 -10.31 -4.26 13.41
CA ASP A 61 -10.56 -4.08 14.85
C ASP A 61 -9.74 -2.89 15.38
N PRO A 62 -10.36 -1.91 16.08
CA PRO A 62 -9.62 -0.76 16.62
C PRO A 62 -8.50 -1.13 17.58
N ARG A 63 -8.55 -2.31 18.18
CA ARG A 63 -7.50 -2.83 19.07
C ARG A 63 -6.32 -3.41 18.29
N ASN A 64 -6.47 -3.65 16.97
CA ASN A 64 -5.38 -4.13 16.13
C ASN A 64 -4.41 -2.99 15.81
N PRO A 65 -3.22 -2.96 16.42
CA PRO A 65 -2.31 -1.83 16.28
C PRO A 65 -1.60 -1.79 14.93
N LEU A 66 -1.62 -2.88 14.15
CA LEU A 66 -0.82 -3.00 12.94
C LEU A 66 -1.50 -2.40 11.73
N THR A 67 -2.81 -2.58 11.57
CA THR A 67 -3.50 -2.21 10.32
C THR A 67 -3.43 -0.71 10.07
N ALA A 68 -3.83 0.11 11.04
CA ALA A 68 -3.81 1.56 10.89
C ALA A 68 -2.38 2.10 10.71
N ARG A 69 -1.41 1.61 11.50
CA ARG A 69 0.00 1.98 11.35
C ARG A 69 0.55 1.60 9.97
N SER A 70 0.22 0.43 9.47
CA SER A 70 0.66 -0.02 8.14
C SER A 70 0.13 0.88 7.03
N VAL A 71 -1.16 1.21 7.06
CA VAL A 71 -1.79 2.11 6.07
C VAL A 71 -1.17 3.50 6.15
N VAL A 72 -1.11 4.09 7.34
CA VAL A 72 -0.54 5.42 7.55
C VAL A 72 0.92 5.49 7.12
N ASN A 73 1.72 4.49 7.47
CA ASN A 73 3.14 4.42 7.09
C ASN A 73 3.34 4.39 5.58
N ARG A 74 2.48 3.68 4.84
CA ARG A 74 2.50 3.64 3.37
C ARG A 74 2.06 4.97 2.77
N VAL A 75 1.00 5.58 3.29
CA VAL A 75 0.54 6.90 2.84
C VAL A 75 1.64 7.93 3.07
N TRP A 76 2.27 7.94 4.23
CA TRP A 76 3.41 8.79 4.54
C TRP A 76 4.56 8.59 3.54
N GLN A 77 4.93 7.34 3.29
CA GLN A 77 5.98 7.00 2.32
C GLN A 77 5.69 7.53 0.92
N HIS A 78 4.43 7.47 0.46
CA HIS A 78 4.05 8.02 -0.84
C HIS A 78 4.20 9.55 -0.91
N HIS A 79 3.98 10.24 0.20
CA HIS A 79 4.15 11.70 0.26
C HIS A 79 5.61 12.13 0.39
N PHE A 80 6.40 11.44 1.19
CA PHE A 80 7.77 11.87 1.54
C PHE A 80 8.88 11.03 0.89
N GLY A 81 8.53 9.98 0.15
CA GLY A 81 9.50 9.04 -0.43
C GLY A 81 10.10 8.06 0.59
N LYS A 82 9.95 8.32 1.89
CA LYS A 82 10.42 7.49 3.00
C LYS A 82 9.30 7.19 3.98
N PRO A 83 9.21 5.93 4.51
CA PRO A 83 8.25 5.60 5.56
C PRO A 83 8.73 6.09 6.93
N LEU A 84 7.80 6.25 7.87
CA LEU A 84 8.12 6.49 9.28
C LEU A 84 8.74 5.26 9.94
N ALA A 85 8.25 4.07 9.60
CA ALA A 85 8.85 2.78 9.96
C ALA A 85 9.55 2.19 8.74
N GLY A 86 10.86 2.00 8.83
CA GLY A 86 11.78 1.83 7.71
C GLY A 86 11.47 0.72 6.71
N ASN A 87 10.80 -0.36 7.12
CA ASN A 87 10.29 -1.37 6.18
C ASN A 87 8.77 -1.49 6.31
N PRO A 88 7.99 -0.90 5.36
CA PRO A 88 6.54 -0.91 5.42
C PRO A 88 5.91 -2.31 5.29
N ASN A 89 6.69 -3.32 4.93
CA ASN A 89 6.25 -4.71 4.83
C ASN A 89 6.68 -5.56 6.04
N ASN A 90 7.43 -4.99 6.99
CA ASN A 90 7.92 -5.72 8.15
C ASN A 90 7.80 -4.88 9.44
N PHE A 91 6.69 -5.06 10.14
CA PHE A 91 6.44 -4.48 11.46
C PHE A 91 6.79 -5.45 12.60
N GLY A 92 7.46 -6.55 12.29
CA GLY A 92 7.90 -7.54 13.26
C GLY A 92 9.20 -7.14 13.99
N SER A 93 9.65 -7.99 14.91
CA SER A 93 10.85 -7.75 15.74
C SER A 93 12.14 -7.53 14.96
N LYS A 94 12.19 -8.01 13.72
CA LYS A 94 13.32 -7.83 12.79
C LYS A 94 13.17 -6.62 11.88
N GLY A 95 12.02 -5.92 11.94
CA GLY A 95 11.77 -4.69 11.19
C GLY A 95 12.53 -3.51 11.78
N ALA A 96 12.81 -2.50 10.95
CA ALA A 96 13.39 -1.26 11.42
C ALA A 96 12.40 -0.51 12.33
N LYS A 97 12.89 0.00 13.44
CA LYS A 97 12.08 0.80 14.37
C LYS A 97 11.62 2.10 13.70
N PRO A 98 10.42 2.59 14.03
CA PRO A 98 9.97 3.89 13.55
C PRO A 98 10.91 5.02 13.98
N THR A 99 11.20 5.96 13.08
CA THR A 99 11.97 7.17 13.40
C THR A 99 11.17 8.12 14.29
N HIS A 100 9.85 8.18 14.09
CA HIS A 100 8.91 9.04 14.80
C HIS A 100 7.71 8.23 15.28
N LEU A 101 7.91 7.38 16.31
CA LEU A 101 6.87 6.48 16.83
C LEU A 101 5.62 7.23 17.26
N GLY A 102 5.78 8.31 18.05
CA GLY A 102 4.65 9.11 18.51
C GLY A 102 3.81 9.72 17.38
N LEU A 103 4.46 10.16 16.29
CA LEU A 103 3.75 10.65 15.12
C LEU A 103 2.99 9.54 14.38
N LEU A 104 3.62 8.38 14.21
CA LEU A 104 2.98 7.22 13.57
C LEU A 104 1.75 6.77 14.36
N ASP A 105 1.86 6.72 15.69
CA ASP A 105 0.77 6.31 16.57
C ASP A 105 -0.37 7.31 16.58
N TRP A 106 -0.05 8.60 16.64
CA TRP A 106 -1.04 9.66 16.58
C TRP A 106 -1.81 9.67 15.25
N LEU A 107 -1.11 9.58 14.14
CA LEU A 107 -1.74 9.51 12.80
C LEU A 107 -2.61 8.25 12.64
N ALA A 108 -2.17 7.12 13.21
CA ALA A 108 -2.94 5.87 13.16
C ALA A 108 -4.22 5.97 14.01
N ALA A 109 -4.15 6.57 15.20
CA ALA A 109 -5.30 6.81 16.04
C ALA A 109 -6.31 7.76 15.39
N ASP A 110 -5.85 8.94 14.90
CA ASP A 110 -6.71 9.90 14.18
C ASP A 110 -7.37 9.27 12.96
N PHE A 111 -6.64 8.44 12.21
CA PHE A 111 -7.18 7.75 11.03
C PHE A 111 -8.33 6.79 11.38
N MET A 112 -8.19 6.03 12.47
CA MET A 112 -9.24 5.13 12.96
C MET A 112 -10.45 5.91 13.52
N GLU A 113 -10.20 6.88 14.40
CA GLU A 113 -11.22 7.69 15.07
C GLU A 113 -12.11 8.45 14.08
N HIS A 114 -11.56 8.86 12.95
CA HIS A 114 -12.29 9.56 11.89
C HIS A 114 -12.80 8.65 10.76
N GLY A 115 -12.95 7.35 11.04
CA GLY A 115 -13.61 6.39 10.14
C GLY A 115 -12.80 6.02 8.91
N TRP A 116 -11.48 5.89 9.04
CA TRP A 116 -10.57 5.40 7.98
C TRP A 116 -10.61 6.22 6.68
N LYS A 117 -10.77 7.54 6.79
CA LYS A 117 -10.92 8.45 5.65
C LYS A 117 -9.57 8.86 5.07
N LEU A 118 -9.12 8.19 4.02
CA LEU A 118 -7.86 8.49 3.33
C LEU A 118 -7.74 9.95 2.89
N LYS A 119 -8.80 10.55 2.35
CA LYS A 119 -8.78 11.97 1.92
C LYS A 119 -8.45 12.93 3.07
N ARG A 120 -8.95 12.63 4.28
CA ARG A 120 -8.62 13.40 5.48
C ARG A 120 -7.12 13.26 5.83
N LEU A 121 -6.61 12.03 5.82
CA LEU A 121 -5.21 11.75 6.10
C LEU A 121 -4.29 12.46 5.09
N HIS A 122 -4.57 12.34 3.80
CA HIS A 122 -3.82 13.05 2.75
C HIS A 122 -3.84 14.57 2.98
N ARG A 123 -5.01 15.16 3.22
CA ARG A 123 -5.16 16.59 3.46
C ARG A 123 -4.33 17.05 4.67
N MET A 124 -4.36 16.31 5.77
CA MET A 124 -3.62 16.64 6.99
C MET A 124 -2.11 16.61 6.73
N ILE A 125 -1.60 15.59 6.06
CA ILE A 125 -0.19 15.49 5.69
C ILE A 125 0.22 16.65 4.77
N MET A 126 -0.52 16.90 3.70
CA MET A 126 -0.19 17.91 2.69
C MET A 126 -0.26 19.35 3.23
N LEU A 127 -1.11 19.61 4.23
CA LEU A 127 -1.19 20.94 4.88
C LEU A 127 -0.18 21.10 6.01
N SER A 128 0.54 20.05 6.40
CA SER A 128 1.55 20.14 7.46
C SER A 128 2.73 21.03 7.05
N ALA A 129 3.36 21.65 8.03
CA ALA A 129 4.58 22.42 7.80
C ALA A 129 5.70 21.56 7.21
N THR A 130 5.79 20.30 7.65
CA THR A 130 6.79 19.32 7.17
C THR A 130 6.64 19.06 5.66
N TYR A 131 5.42 18.87 5.16
CA TYR A 131 5.20 18.65 3.73
C TYR A 131 5.44 19.90 2.88
N ARG A 132 5.18 21.08 3.45
CA ARG A 132 5.32 22.38 2.78
C ARG A 132 6.73 22.96 2.84
N GLN A 133 7.70 22.23 3.39
CA GLN A 133 9.09 22.64 3.38
C GLN A 133 9.64 22.70 1.95
N SER A 134 10.64 23.58 1.76
CA SER A 134 11.41 23.65 0.53
C SER A 134 12.31 22.42 0.35
N GLY A 135 12.56 22.02 -0.88
CA GLY A 135 13.64 21.08 -1.23
C GLY A 135 15.05 21.68 -1.11
N SER A 136 15.14 23.01 -0.95
CA SER A 136 16.37 23.75 -0.72
C SER A 136 16.43 24.25 0.73
N HIS A 137 17.54 24.00 1.41
CA HIS A 137 17.76 24.46 2.78
C HIS A 137 19.10 25.20 2.88
N PRO A 138 19.18 26.37 3.58
CA PRO A 138 20.42 27.16 3.67
C PRO A 138 21.63 26.39 4.24
N ARG A 139 21.37 25.38 5.06
CA ARG A 139 22.40 24.51 5.66
C ARG A 139 22.27 23.06 5.17
N LEU A 140 21.98 22.87 3.88
CA LEU A 140 21.73 21.55 3.30
C LEU A 140 22.93 20.61 3.47
N ASP A 141 24.14 21.11 3.27
CA ASP A 141 25.35 20.30 3.40
C ASP A 141 25.56 19.83 4.84
N LYS A 142 25.31 20.69 5.82
CA LYS A 142 25.34 20.29 7.23
C LYS A 142 24.29 19.23 7.54
N LEU A 143 23.06 19.43 7.08
CA LEU A 143 21.98 18.47 7.27
C LEU A 143 22.29 17.11 6.62
N LYS A 144 22.85 17.09 5.42
CA LYS A 144 23.27 15.85 4.74
C LYS A 144 24.37 15.11 5.50
N ASN A 145 25.25 15.82 6.20
CA ASN A 145 26.30 15.20 7.01
C ASN A 145 25.74 14.66 8.34
N GLU A 146 24.80 15.33 8.96
CA GLU A 146 24.21 14.95 10.25
C GLU A 146 23.05 13.94 10.12
N ASP A 147 22.27 14.05 9.06
CA ASP A 147 21.12 13.19 8.73
C ASP A 147 21.11 12.88 7.22
N SER A 148 22.10 12.09 6.78
CA SER A 148 22.33 11.77 5.36
C SER A 148 21.08 11.22 4.68
N ASP A 149 20.27 10.55 5.45
CA ASP A 149 19.06 9.90 5.00
C ASP A 149 17.81 10.78 5.09
N ASN A 150 17.93 12.02 5.61
CA ASN A 150 16.80 12.88 5.92
C ASN A 150 15.70 12.14 6.71
N SER A 151 16.11 11.37 7.71
CA SER A 151 15.21 10.60 8.56
C SER A 151 14.37 11.49 9.48
N LEU A 152 14.84 12.71 9.73
CA LEU A 152 14.15 13.73 10.53
C LEU A 152 13.23 14.63 9.68
N PHE A 153 13.13 14.39 8.38
CA PHE A 153 12.30 15.18 7.45
C PHE A 153 12.59 16.68 7.52
N ALA A 154 13.87 17.07 7.63
CA ALA A 154 14.29 18.44 7.78
C ALA A 154 14.13 19.30 6.51
N TYR A 155 13.97 18.69 5.36
CA TYR A 155 13.68 19.31 4.07
C TYR A 155 12.88 18.35 3.17
N HIS A 156 12.20 18.87 2.16
CA HIS A 156 11.46 18.04 1.22
C HIS A 156 12.40 17.44 0.18
N LEU A 157 12.46 16.10 0.11
CA LEU A 157 13.27 15.40 -0.89
C LEU A 157 12.56 15.46 -2.26
N PRO A 158 13.16 16.05 -3.30
CA PRO A 158 12.62 15.96 -4.64
C PRO A 158 12.67 14.50 -5.12
N ARG A 159 11.59 14.04 -5.73
CA ARG A 159 11.51 12.72 -6.35
C ARG A 159 11.12 12.83 -7.81
N ARG A 160 11.54 11.86 -8.59
CA ARG A 160 11.04 11.74 -9.96
C ARG A 160 9.57 11.31 -9.94
N LEU A 161 8.79 11.91 -10.83
CA LEU A 161 7.45 11.46 -11.11
C LEU A 161 7.50 10.09 -11.82
N THR A 162 6.53 9.24 -11.56
CA THR A 162 6.31 8.05 -12.39
C THR A 162 5.79 8.46 -13.77
N ALA A 163 5.79 7.55 -14.73
CA ALA A 163 5.24 7.81 -16.06
C ALA A 163 3.75 8.20 -15.99
N GLU A 164 3.01 7.53 -15.10
CA GLU A 164 1.59 7.78 -14.86
C GLU A 164 1.37 9.18 -14.26
N GLU A 165 2.14 9.52 -13.23
CA GLU A 165 2.05 10.85 -12.59
C GLU A 165 2.43 11.97 -13.57
N MET A 166 3.44 11.75 -14.40
CA MET A 166 3.84 12.72 -15.43
C MET A 166 2.74 12.91 -16.46
N ARG A 167 2.20 11.83 -16.98
CA ARG A 167 1.09 11.89 -17.95
C ARG A 167 -0.13 12.59 -17.37
N ASP A 168 -0.55 12.19 -16.17
CA ASP A 168 -1.72 12.80 -15.52
C ASP A 168 -1.48 14.30 -15.25
N SER A 169 -0.26 14.69 -14.88
CA SER A 169 0.12 16.10 -14.67
C SER A 169 0.05 16.91 -15.98
N LEU A 170 0.49 16.35 -17.09
CA LEU A 170 0.38 16.98 -18.40
C LEU A 170 -1.07 17.17 -18.82
N LEU A 171 -1.92 16.14 -18.63
CA LEU A 171 -3.35 16.23 -18.93
C LEU A 171 -4.08 17.28 -18.07
N VAL A 172 -3.66 17.42 -16.80
CA VAL A 172 -4.17 18.50 -15.93
C VAL A 172 -3.73 19.86 -16.44
N ALA A 173 -2.46 20.02 -16.81
CA ALA A 173 -1.90 21.29 -17.26
C ALA A 173 -2.51 21.76 -18.59
N THR A 174 -2.86 20.82 -19.49
CA THR A 174 -3.53 21.13 -20.78
C THR A 174 -5.05 21.27 -20.65
N GLY A 175 -5.62 20.94 -19.48
CA GLY A 175 -7.08 20.94 -19.28
C GLY A 175 -7.82 19.77 -19.93
N GLU A 176 -7.09 18.78 -20.42
CA GLU A 176 -7.66 17.63 -21.13
C GLU A 176 -7.97 16.42 -20.23
N LEU A 177 -7.64 16.49 -18.93
CA LEU A 177 -7.89 15.38 -18.02
C LEU A 177 -9.39 15.10 -17.90
N SER A 178 -9.78 13.89 -18.30
CA SER A 178 -11.14 13.37 -18.07
C SER A 178 -11.26 12.80 -16.66
N HIS A 179 -12.27 13.27 -15.90
CA HIS A 179 -12.54 12.81 -14.54
C HIS A 179 -13.47 11.58 -14.47
N VAL A 180 -13.82 11.01 -15.61
CA VAL A 180 -14.65 9.79 -15.67
C VAL A 180 -13.88 8.62 -15.06
N GLN A 181 -14.52 7.93 -14.12
CA GLN A 181 -13.96 6.78 -13.41
C GLN A 181 -14.65 5.48 -13.82
N GLY A 182 -13.90 4.37 -13.75
CA GLY A 182 -14.39 3.03 -14.05
C GLY A 182 -14.38 2.69 -15.54
N GLY A 183 -14.87 1.50 -15.87
CA GLY A 183 -14.86 0.97 -17.23
C GLY A 183 -13.56 0.25 -17.61
N PHE A 184 -13.28 0.16 -18.89
CA PHE A 184 -12.04 -0.48 -19.38
C PHE A 184 -10.80 0.34 -19.06
N PRO A 185 -9.62 -0.32 -18.92
CA PRO A 185 -8.34 0.38 -18.78
C PRO A 185 -8.11 1.42 -19.86
N VAL A 186 -7.43 2.50 -19.47
CA VAL A 186 -7.00 3.52 -20.43
C VAL A 186 -5.91 2.94 -21.33
N MET A 187 -6.13 3.02 -22.63
CA MET A 187 -5.15 2.68 -23.67
C MET A 187 -4.73 3.98 -24.38
N PRO A 188 -3.66 4.66 -23.93
CA PRO A 188 -3.19 5.89 -24.57
C PRO A 188 -2.66 5.62 -25.99
N GLU A 189 -2.55 6.63 -26.81
CA GLU A 189 -1.78 6.51 -28.05
C GLU A 189 -0.30 6.32 -27.72
N ILE A 190 0.32 5.37 -28.38
CA ILE A 190 1.77 5.10 -28.27
C ILE A 190 2.39 5.16 -29.65
N ASN A 191 3.68 5.49 -29.71
CA ASN A 191 4.41 5.43 -30.96
C ASN A 191 4.38 3.99 -31.49
N MET A 192 3.97 3.82 -32.74
CA MET A 192 3.86 2.51 -33.39
C MET A 192 5.20 1.78 -33.48
N GLU A 193 6.32 2.50 -33.56
CA GLU A 193 7.64 1.89 -33.49
C GLU A 193 7.91 1.17 -32.18
N VAL A 194 7.40 1.73 -31.08
CA VAL A 194 7.50 1.11 -29.75
C VAL A 194 6.52 -0.07 -29.63
N ALA A 195 5.32 0.07 -30.20
CA ALA A 195 4.30 -0.97 -30.20
C ALA A 195 4.68 -2.20 -31.05
N LEU A 196 5.49 -2.00 -32.07
CA LEU A 196 5.91 -3.02 -33.03
C LEU A 196 7.26 -3.66 -32.70
N GLN A 197 7.72 -3.61 -31.46
CA GLN A 197 8.97 -4.31 -31.09
C GLN A 197 8.87 -5.81 -31.47
N PRO A 198 9.82 -6.34 -32.25
CA PRO A 198 9.73 -7.69 -32.85
C PRO A 198 9.47 -8.82 -31.86
N ARG A 199 9.95 -8.67 -30.61
CA ARG A 199 9.72 -9.66 -29.54
C ARG A 199 8.27 -9.72 -29.06
N MET A 200 7.51 -8.62 -29.13
CA MET A 200 6.11 -8.61 -28.72
C MET A 200 5.19 -9.22 -29.78
N ILE A 201 5.58 -9.15 -31.05
CA ILE A 201 4.79 -9.70 -32.16
C ILE A 201 4.98 -11.21 -32.31
N GLN A 202 6.18 -11.71 -32.06
CA GLN A 202 6.56 -13.08 -32.36
C GLN A 202 6.05 -14.13 -31.35
N PHE A 203 5.71 -13.71 -30.13
CA PHE A 203 5.32 -14.62 -29.03
C PHE A 203 4.01 -14.24 -28.32
N SER A 204 3.33 -13.19 -28.75
CA SER A 204 2.07 -12.76 -28.14
C SER A 204 0.89 -13.22 -28.96
N LEU A 205 0.06 -14.09 -28.38
CA LEU A 205 -1.29 -14.40 -28.87
C LEU A 205 -2.27 -13.27 -28.58
N SER A 206 -1.81 -12.17 -27.98
CA SER A 206 -2.64 -11.02 -27.68
C SER A 206 -2.92 -10.21 -28.94
N PRO A 207 -4.14 -9.67 -29.10
CA PRO A 207 -4.46 -8.78 -30.20
C PRO A 207 -3.52 -7.57 -30.19
N ALA A 208 -3.22 -7.02 -31.36
CA ALA A 208 -2.40 -5.82 -31.50
C ALA A 208 -2.95 -4.71 -30.60
N TYR A 209 -2.03 -3.94 -29.98
CA TYR A 209 -2.41 -2.80 -29.15
C TYR A 209 -3.30 -1.83 -29.93
N GLN A 210 -4.44 -1.50 -29.37
CA GLN A 210 -5.37 -0.50 -29.94
C GLN A 210 -5.64 0.56 -28.89
N PRO A 211 -5.38 1.84 -29.19
CA PRO A 211 -5.72 2.93 -28.29
C PRO A 211 -7.24 3.04 -28.11
N SER A 212 -7.65 3.54 -26.96
CA SER A 212 -9.07 3.86 -26.68
C SER A 212 -9.60 4.78 -27.76
N ARG A 213 -10.87 4.59 -28.17
CA ARG A 213 -11.43 5.18 -29.39
C ARG A 213 -11.52 6.70 -29.36
N THR A 214 -11.91 7.25 -28.23
CA THR A 214 -12.15 8.70 -28.12
C THR A 214 -11.11 9.38 -27.24
N PRO A 215 -10.80 10.68 -27.46
CA PRO A 215 -9.95 11.46 -26.57
C PRO A 215 -10.41 11.43 -25.12
N GLY A 216 -11.71 11.52 -24.87
CA GLY A 216 -12.27 11.47 -23.51
C GLY A 216 -12.01 10.15 -22.78
N GLU A 217 -11.94 9.03 -23.51
CA GLU A 217 -11.52 7.74 -22.96
C GLU A 217 -10.01 7.66 -22.76
N ARG A 218 -9.22 8.17 -23.70
CA ARG A 218 -7.75 8.17 -23.63
C ARG A 218 -7.23 9.09 -22.55
N ASN A 219 -7.88 10.21 -22.29
CA ASN A 219 -7.42 11.26 -21.39
C ASN A 219 -7.90 11.08 -19.95
N ARG A 220 -8.44 9.92 -19.58
CA ARG A 220 -8.70 9.56 -18.19
C ARG A 220 -7.39 9.37 -17.43
N ARG A 221 -7.48 9.37 -16.08
CA ARG A 221 -6.33 9.04 -15.24
C ARG A 221 -5.73 7.69 -15.61
N THR A 222 -4.41 7.61 -15.55
CA THR A 222 -3.68 6.38 -15.86
C THR A 222 -3.97 5.27 -14.87
N ILE A 223 -4.23 5.64 -13.59
CA ILE A 223 -4.66 4.74 -12.52
C ILE A 223 -6.06 5.17 -12.09
N TYR A 224 -7.00 4.24 -12.09
CA TYR A 224 -8.40 4.46 -11.73
C TYR A 224 -8.94 3.31 -10.86
#